data_91ec95c10b92e0d0fefae2cab65d86bc
#
_entry.id   91ec95c10b92e0d0fefae2cab65d86bc
#
_cell.length_a   1.000
_cell.length_b   1.000
_cell.length_c   1.000
_cell.angle_alpha   90.00
_cell.angle_beta   90.00
_cell.angle_gamma   90.00
#
_symmetry.space_group_name_H-M   'P 1'
#
loop_
_entity.id
_entity.type
_entity.pdbx_description
1 polymer ?
#
loop_
_entity_poly.entity_id
_entity_poly.type
_entity_poly.pdbx_seq_one_letter_code
_entity_poly.pdbx_strand_id
1 'polypeptide(L)'
;MGAMELLDDAALVPTKKTDSIVVSTDALVEKVHFHSDERADFIARKALRTNLSDLAAMGSTPFAYNLGLIIGKRKLGNIDQWLKLFSKGLAADQKKFGIELIGGDTVTSFGPTSICISIFGTPNPKGSLLRSGAKVGDGIFVSGTIG
;
A
#
# COMPACT_ATOMS: atom_id res chain seq x y z
N MET A 1 -10.38 -2.94 -19.70
CA MET A 1 -11.27 -2.42 -18.67
C MET A 1 -10.59 -2.64 -17.31
N GLY A 2 -10.40 -1.59 -16.55
CA GLY A 2 -9.92 -1.62 -15.16
C GLY A 2 -8.43 -1.99 -14.94
N ALA A 3 -8.04 -3.20 -15.23
CA ALA A 3 -6.71 -3.72 -14.84
C ALA A 3 -5.57 -3.38 -15.81
N MET A 4 -5.82 -2.59 -16.88
CA MET A 4 -4.79 -2.15 -17.85
C MET A 4 -3.90 -3.30 -18.34
N GLU A 5 -4.48 -4.50 -18.53
CA GLU A 5 -3.80 -5.75 -18.92
C GLU A 5 -2.63 -6.16 -17.97
N LEU A 6 -2.62 -5.63 -16.74
CA LEU A 6 -1.57 -5.82 -15.73
C LEU A 6 -0.18 -5.29 -16.15
N LEU A 7 -0.13 -4.29 -17.00
CA LEU A 7 1.12 -3.68 -17.48
C LEU A 7 1.62 -2.53 -16.62
N ASP A 8 0.77 -1.99 -15.73
CA ASP A 8 1.07 -0.85 -14.85
C ASP A 8 0.96 -1.24 -13.36
N ASP A 9 1.45 -0.36 -12.48
CA ASP A 9 1.55 -0.61 -11.02
C ASP A 9 0.21 -0.56 -10.29
N ALA A 10 -0.87 -0.06 -10.94
CA ALA A 10 -2.20 0.02 -10.35
C ALA A 10 -3.28 -0.06 -11.42
N ALA A 11 -4.51 -0.37 -11.01
CA ALA A 11 -5.67 -0.36 -11.89
C ALA A 11 -6.36 1.01 -11.89
N LEU A 12 -6.88 1.40 -13.06
CA LEU A 12 -7.76 2.55 -13.22
C LEU A 12 -9.20 2.06 -13.33
N VAL A 13 -10.01 2.33 -12.33
CA VAL A 13 -11.39 1.89 -12.27
C VAL A 13 -12.31 3.06 -12.64
N PRO A 14 -12.96 3.00 -13.83
CA PRO A 14 -13.91 4.04 -14.22
C PRO A 14 -15.15 4.00 -13.32
N THR A 15 -15.59 5.15 -12.86
CA THR A 15 -16.86 5.31 -12.16
C THR A 15 -17.96 5.79 -13.11
N LYS A 16 -19.23 5.71 -12.68
CA LYS A 16 -20.38 6.09 -13.55
C LYS A 16 -20.43 7.58 -13.93
N LYS A 17 -19.58 8.41 -13.34
CA LYS A 17 -19.46 9.85 -13.63
C LYS A 17 -18.01 10.08 -14.06
N THR A 18 -17.68 10.24 -15.26
CA THR A 18 -16.38 10.71 -15.82
C THR A 18 -15.12 10.57 -14.94
N ASP A 19 -15.27 10.33 -13.65
CA ASP A 19 -14.21 10.18 -12.66
C ASP A 19 -13.77 8.71 -12.57
N SER A 20 -12.48 8.51 -12.48
CA SER A 20 -11.87 7.19 -12.25
C SER A 20 -11.21 7.16 -10.88
N ILE A 21 -10.99 5.97 -10.36
CA ILE A 21 -10.12 5.76 -9.20
C ILE A 21 -8.94 4.88 -9.61
N VAL A 22 -7.81 5.12 -8.99
CA VAL A 22 -6.61 4.27 -9.09
C VAL A 22 -6.61 3.35 -7.89
N VAL A 23 -6.38 2.05 -8.13
CA VAL A 23 -6.39 1.03 -7.08
C VAL A 23 -5.14 0.17 -7.22
N SER A 24 -4.41 0.00 -6.12
CA SER A 24 -3.33 -0.99 -5.99
C SER A 24 -3.58 -1.89 -4.79
N THR A 25 -2.99 -3.10 -4.81
CA THR A 25 -3.05 -4.05 -3.70
C THR A 25 -1.73 -4.79 -3.56
N ASP A 26 -1.12 -4.67 -2.39
CA ASP A 26 0.07 -5.40 -2.01
C ASP A 26 -0.14 -6.24 -0.76
N ALA A 27 0.59 -7.36 -0.69
CA ALA A 27 0.61 -8.23 0.48
C ALA A 27 2.05 -8.43 0.99
N LEU A 28 2.23 -8.29 2.30
CA LEU A 28 3.46 -8.57 3.01
C LEU A 28 3.31 -9.82 3.87
N VAL A 29 4.32 -10.70 3.84
CA VAL A 29 4.35 -11.93 4.62
C VAL A 29 5.59 -11.95 5.49
N GLU A 30 5.41 -12.30 6.77
CA GLU A 30 6.50 -12.47 7.75
C GLU A 30 7.54 -13.46 7.25
N LYS A 31 8.82 -13.18 7.46
CA LYS A 31 10.00 -13.90 7.00
C LYS A 31 10.26 -13.85 5.48
N VAL A 32 9.35 -13.24 4.70
CA VAL A 32 9.56 -12.97 3.28
C VAL A 32 9.82 -11.49 3.07
N HIS A 33 8.94 -10.64 3.58
CA HIS A 33 8.98 -9.19 3.38
C HIS A 33 9.41 -8.40 4.61
N PHE A 34 9.33 -9.02 5.80
CA PHE A 34 9.78 -8.43 7.07
C PHE A 34 10.21 -9.53 8.06
N HIS A 35 11.08 -9.18 8.99
CA HIS A 35 11.55 -10.10 10.02
C HIS A 35 10.54 -10.27 11.16
N SER A 36 10.57 -11.45 11.84
CA SER A 36 9.64 -11.76 12.94
C SER A 36 9.80 -10.85 14.15
N ASP A 37 10.99 -10.32 14.37
CA ASP A 37 11.38 -9.42 15.46
C ASP A 37 11.37 -7.94 15.07
N GLU A 38 11.03 -7.63 13.83
CA GLU A 38 10.91 -6.25 13.35
C GLU A 38 9.80 -5.50 14.13
N ARG A 39 10.03 -4.25 14.45
CA ARG A 39 9.06 -3.42 15.16
C ARG A 39 7.77 -3.27 14.37
N ALA A 40 6.66 -3.47 15.05
CA ALA A 40 5.34 -3.46 14.41
C ALA A 40 4.99 -2.14 13.73
N ASP A 41 5.44 -0.99 14.26
CA ASP A 41 5.21 0.31 13.64
C ASP A 41 6.01 0.49 12.33
N PHE A 42 7.17 -0.14 12.19
CA PHE A 42 7.92 -0.15 10.93
C PHE A 42 7.28 -1.08 9.91
N ILE A 43 6.81 -2.26 10.34
CA ILE A 43 6.05 -3.19 9.50
C ILE A 43 4.80 -2.50 8.94
N ALA A 44 4.04 -1.81 9.80
CA ALA A 44 2.85 -1.05 9.39
C ALA A 44 3.16 0.01 8.32
N ARG A 45 4.21 0.81 8.56
CA ARG A 45 4.65 1.84 7.60
C ARG A 45 5.14 1.22 6.29
N LYS A 46 5.90 0.12 6.35
CA LYS A 46 6.33 -0.59 5.16
C LYS A 46 5.13 -1.05 4.33
N ALA A 47 4.17 -1.73 4.97
CA ALA A 47 2.97 -2.22 4.31
C ALA A 47 2.14 -1.11 3.62
N LEU A 48 2.02 0.05 4.27
CA LEU A 48 1.27 1.17 3.69
C LEU A 48 2.06 1.89 2.59
N ARG A 49 3.37 2.05 2.79
CA ARG A 49 4.22 2.81 1.86
C ARG A 49 4.54 2.08 0.57
N THR A 50 4.55 0.74 0.54
CA THR A 50 4.65 -0.02 -0.72
C THR A 50 3.47 0.33 -1.62
N ASN A 51 2.25 0.27 -1.10
CA ASN A 51 1.05 0.66 -1.82
C ASN A 51 1.01 2.15 -2.22
N LEU A 52 1.47 3.03 -1.33
CA LEU A 52 1.61 4.47 -1.65
C LEU A 52 2.60 4.72 -2.80
N SER A 53 3.64 3.89 -2.89
CA SER A 53 4.62 3.94 -3.98
C SER A 53 3.99 3.66 -5.34
N ASP A 54 3.08 2.68 -5.43
CA ASP A 54 2.38 2.35 -6.67
C ASP A 54 1.48 3.50 -7.14
N LEU A 55 0.75 4.11 -6.20
CA LEU A 55 -0.06 5.28 -6.53
C LEU A 55 0.80 6.47 -6.96
N ALA A 56 1.96 6.65 -6.32
CA ALA A 56 2.92 7.68 -6.71
C ALA A 56 3.49 7.43 -8.11
N ALA A 57 3.79 6.17 -8.46
CA ALA A 57 4.23 5.79 -9.80
C ALA A 57 3.19 6.13 -10.88
N MET A 58 1.90 6.03 -10.54
CA MET A 58 0.78 6.42 -11.41
C MET A 58 0.48 7.93 -11.39
N GLY A 59 1.21 8.73 -10.60
CA GLY A 59 0.96 10.15 -10.42
C GLY A 59 -0.36 10.45 -9.69
N SER A 60 -0.88 9.51 -8.91
CA SER A 60 -2.18 9.56 -8.27
C SER A 60 -2.10 10.12 -6.85
N THR A 61 -3.15 10.78 -6.40
CA THR A 61 -3.27 11.27 -5.02
C THR A 61 -4.05 10.23 -4.20
N PRO A 62 -3.42 9.59 -3.19
CA PRO A 62 -4.10 8.63 -2.33
C PRO A 62 -5.14 9.32 -1.44
N PHE A 63 -6.24 8.64 -1.10
CA PHE A 63 -7.25 9.16 -0.15
C PHE A 63 -7.73 8.12 0.87
N ALA A 64 -7.69 6.82 0.56
CA ALA A 64 -8.19 5.78 1.45
C ALA A 64 -7.50 4.44 1.22
N TYR A 65 -7.62 3.53 2.20
CA TYR A 65 -7.19 2.14 2.05
C TYR A 65 -8.00 1.17 2.90
N ASN A 66 -8.01 -0.10 2.50
CA ASN A 66 -8.48 -1.24 3.27
C ASN A 66 -7.30 -2.06 3.79
N LEU A 67 -7.47 -2.68 4.97
CA LEU A 67 -6.45 -3.50 5.62
C LEU A 67 -6.97 -4.91 5.90
N GLY A 68 -6.39 -5.93 5.29
CA GLY A 68 -6.50 -7.32 5.71
C GLY A 68 -5.31 -7.69 6.59
N LEU A 69 -5.56 -8.01 7.87
CA LEU A 69 -4.51 -8.38 8.82
C LEU A 69 -4.69 -9.83 9.27
N ILE A 70 -3.77 -10.70 8.87
CA ILE A 70 -3.74 -12.11 9.26
C ILE A 70 -2.62 -12.29 10.28
N ILE A 71 -2.97 -12.51 11.55
CA ILE A 71 -2.01 -12.60 12.65
C ILE A 71 -1.60 -14.06 12.88
N GLY A 72 -0.32 -14.35 12.72
CA GLY A 72 0.25 -15.65 13.03
C GLY A 72 0.16 -15.96 14.52
N LYS A 73 -0.27 -17.18 14.89
CA LYS A 73 -0.45 -17.59 16.30
C LYS A 73 0.77 -17.38 17.19
N ARG A 74 1.99 -17.39 16.65
CA ARG A 74 3.22 -17.12 17.41
C ARG A 74 3.28 -15.70 17.99
N LYS A 75 2.52 -14.75 17.46
CA LYS A 75 2.43 -13.36 17.95
C LYS A 75 1.43 -13.18 19.09
N LEU A 76 0.55 -14.17 19.34
CA LEU A 76 -0.56 -14.02 20.29
C LEU A 76 -0.12 -13.79 21.75
N GLY A 77 1.09 -14.20 22.15
CA GLY A 77 1.61 -13.99 23.51
C GLY A 77 1.85 -12.52 23.89
N ASN A 78 1.94 -11.60 22.91
CA ASN A 78 2.12 -10.16 23.12
C ASN A 78 1.35 -9.33 22.09
N ILE A 79 0.17 -9.80 21.73
CA ILE A 79 -0.60 -9.27 20.62
C ILE A 79 -1.04 -7.82 20.86
N ASP A 80 -1.45 -7.48 22.08
CA ASP A 80 -1.95 -6.13 22.40
C ASP A 80 -0.86 -5.07 22.22
N GLN A 81 0.37 -5.35 22.65
CA GLN A 81 1.48 -4.44 22.45
C GLN A 81 1.85 -4.33 20.98
N TRP A 82 1.86 -5.45 20.27
CA TRP A 82 2.14 -5.48 18.84
C TRP A 82 1.11 -4.66 18.06
N LEU A 83 -0.19 -4.84 18.32
CA LEU A 83 -1.29 -4.10 17.68
C LEU A 83 -1.24 -2.60 18.01
N LYS A 84 -0.92 -2.23 19.25
CA LYS A 84 -0.73 -0.81 19.64
C LYS A 84 0.40 -0.15 18.85
N LEU A 85 1.52 -0.82 18.66
CA LEU A 85 2.62 -0.30 17.86
C LEU A 85 2.27 -0.28 16.37
N PHE A 86 1.65 -1.33 15.86
CA PHE A 86 1.21 -1.42 14.46
C PHE A 86 0.24 -0.28 14.11
N SER A 87 -0.79 -0.08 14.92
CA SER A 87 -1.77 1.00 14.72
C SER A 87 -1.12 2.39 14.82
N LYS A 88 -0.13 2.57 15.73
CA LYS A 88 0.64 3.82 15.81
C LYS A 88 1.42 4.10 14.52
N GLY A 89 1.99 3.06 13.90
CA GLY A 89 2.68 3.17 12.61
C GLY A 89 1.74 3.61 11.50
N LEU A 90 0.56 2.96 11.40
CA LEU A 90 -0.48 3.36 10.44
C LEU A 90 -0.95 4.79 10.66
N ALA A 91 -1.31 5.16 11.90
CA ALA A 91 -1.80 6.49 12.23
C ALA A 91 -0.80 7.62 11.88
N ALA A 92 0.50 7.35 12.06
CA ALA A 92 1.53 8.32 11.70
C ALA A 92 1.58 8.57 10.18
N ASP A 93 1.47 7.52 9.37
CA ASP A 93 1.47 7.64 7.91
C ASP A 93 0.12 8.13 7.38
N GLN A 94 -1.01 7.75 7.98
CA GLN A 94 -2.32 8.35 7.68
C GLN A 94 -2.28 9.88 7.78
N LYS A 95 -1.75 10.37 8.91
CA LYS A 95 -1.60 11.83 9.11
C LYS A 95 -0.62 12.45 8.11
N LYS A 96 0.49 11.77 7.81
CA LYS A 96 1.53 12.28 6.91
C LYS A 96 1.04 12.39 5.47
N PHE A 97 0.27 11.42 4.99
CA PHE A 97 -0.15 11.32 3.60
C PHE A 97 -1.61 11.74 3.35
N GLY A 98 -2.34 12.13 4.40
CA GLY A 98 -3.73 12.58 4.30
C GLY A 98 -4.68 11.48 3.83
N ILE A 99 -4.47 10.23 4.28
CA ILE A 99 -5.25 9.07 3.88
C ILE A 99 -5.97 8.43 5.08
N GLU A 100 -7.06 7.70 4.83
CA GLU A 100 -7.88 7.11 5.86
C GLU A 100 -8.04 5.59 5.68
N LEU A 101 -8.03 4.86 6.80
CA LEU A 101 -8.47 3.47 6.85
C LEU A 101 -10.01 3.43 6.80
N ILE A 102 -10.56 2.87 5.72
CA ILE A 102 -12.02 2.85 5.49
C ILE A 102 -12.65 1.48 5.75
N GLY A 103 -11.86 0.44 6.00
CA GLY A 103 -12.36 -0.90 6.27
C GLY A 103 -11.27 -1.95 6.28
N GLY A 104 -11.68 -3.20 6.41
CA GLY A 104 -10.79 -4.34 6.39
C GLY A 104 -11.25 -5.44 7.32
N ASP A 105 -10.36 -6.41 7.55
CA ASP A 105 -10.63 -7.54 8.44
C ASP A 105 -9.37 -7.93 9.22
N THR A 106 -9.55 -8.51 10.41
CA THR A 106 -8.46 -9.03 11.22
C THR A 106 -8.78 -10.46 11.65
N VAL A 107 -7.95 -11.39 11.23
CA VAL A 107 -8.10 -12.81 11.55
C VAL A 107 -6.80 -13.39 12.10
N THR A 108 -6.88 -14.58 12.70
CA THR A 108 -5.70 -15.32 13.13
C THR A 108 -5.48 -16.56 12.26
N SER A 109 -4.21 -16.96 12.11
CA SER A 109 -3.84 -18.18 11.38
C SER A 109 -2.75 -18.96 12.11
N PHE A 110 -2.58 -20.23 11.72
CA PHE A 110 -1.44 -21.05 12.18
C PHE A 110 -0.14 -20.71 11.43
N GLY A 111 -0.24 -20.00 10.30
CA GLY A 111 0.87 -19.59 9.47
C GLY A 111 1.57 -18.32 9.95
N PRO A 112 2.40 -17.72 9.09
CA PRO A 112 3.06 -16.44 9.35
C PRO A 112 2.04 -15.30 9.41
N THR A 113 2.42 -14.20 10.08
CA THR A 113 1.68 -12.95 10.00
C THR A 113 1.73 -12.43 8.57
N SER A 114 0.55 -12.07 8.03
CA SER A 114 0.43 -11.51 6.69
C SER A 114 -0.43 -10.26 6.72
N ILE A 115 -0.09 -9.29 5.88
CA ILE A 115 -0.75 -8.00 5.81
C ILE A 115 -1.07 -7.75 4.35
N CYS A 116 -2.32 -7.46 4.05
CA CYS A 116 -2.77 -7.10 2.71
C CYS A 116 -3.41 -5.71 2.77
N ILE A 117 -2.94 -4.79 1.94
CA ILE A 117 -3.50 -3.45 1.83
C ILE A 117 -3.98 -3.24 0.40
N SER A 118 -5.23 -2.79 0.28
CA SER A 118 -5.75 -2.24 -0.97
C SER A 118 -5.91 -0.73 -0.79
N ILE A 119 -5.21 0.05 -1.62
CA ILE A 119 -5.20 1.51 -1.54
C ILE A 119 -5.94 2.12 -2.72
N PHE A 120 -6.58 3.27 -2.47
CA PHE A 120 -7.40 4.00 -3.43
C PHE A 120 -6.88 5.42 -3.57
N GLY A 121 -6.82 5.89 -4.82
CA GLY A 121 -6.39 7.25 -5.15
C GLY A 121 -7.19 7.86 -6.29
N THR A 122 -7.14 9.17 -6.40
CA THR A 122 -7.64 9.90 -7.55
C THR A 122 -6.53 10.03 -8.60
N PRO A 123 -6.82 9.78 -9.89
CA PRO A 123 -5.83 9.96 -10.95
C PRO A 123 -5.43 11.43 -11.10
N ASN A 124 -4.25 11.67 -11.65
CA ASN A 124 -3.83 13.00 -12.01
C ASN A 124 -4.80 13.60 -13.04
N PRO A 125 -5.23 14.87 -12.93
CA PRO A 125 -6.10 15.52 -13.89
C PRO A 125 -5.54 15.56 -15.32
N LYS A 126 -4.21 15.48 -15.47
CA LYS A 126 -3.53 15.42 -16.79
C LYS A 126 -3.41 14.00 -17.36
N GLY A 127 -3.98 13.00 -16.68
CA GLY A 127 -3.89 11.58 -17.01
C GLY A 127 -2.93 10.83 -16.08
N SER A 128 -3.15 9.53 -15.94
CA SER A 128 -2.27 8.65 -15.18
C SER A 128 -0.93 8.47 -15.87
N LEU A 129 0.15 8.40 -15.10
CA LEU A 129 1.47 8.04 -15.60
C LEU A 129 1.51 6.54 -15.87
N LEU A 130 2.00 6.16 -17.03
CA LEU A 130 2.09 4.77 -17.48
C LEU A 130 3.54 4.40 -17.75
N ARG A 131 3.91 3.15 -17.54
CA ARG A 131 5.25 2.61 -17.88
C ARG A 131 5.58 2.80 -19.36
N SER A 132 4.58 2.71 -20.22
CA SER A 132 4.70 2.93 -21.68
C SER A 132 4.89 4.39 -22.09
N GLY A 133 4.84 5.35 -21.16
CA GLY A 133 4.94 6.78 -21.46
C GLY A 133 6.35 7.28 -21.78
N ALA A 134 7.39 6.58 -21.36
CA ALA A 134 8.78 6.98 -21.55
C ALA A 134 9.22 6.92 -23.02
N LYS A 135 10.08 7.88 -23.42
CA LYS A 135 10.60 8.01 -24.78
C LYS A 135 12.12 8.08 -24.76
N VAL A 136 12.75 7.73 -25.88
CA VAL A 136 14.19 7.92 -26.06
C VAL A 136 14.52 9.41 -25.95
N GLY A 137 15.48 9.73 -25.09
CA GLY A 137 15.88 11.10 -24.77
C GLY A 137 15.29 11.65 -23.47
N ASP A 138 14.38 10.95 -22.82
CA ASP A 138 13.88 11.33 -21.49
C ASP A 138 14.96 11.19 -20.42
N GLY A 139 14.96 12.11 -19.45
CA GLY A 139 15.86 12.05 -18.29
C GLY A 139 15.40 11.01 -17.27
N ILE A 140 16.33 10.21 -16.76
CA ILE A 140 16.09 9.25 -15.67
C ILE A 140 16.49 9.90 -14.34
N PHE A 141 15.53 9.97 -13.40
CA PHE A 141 15.74 10.56 -12.08
C PHE A 141 15.42 9.54 -10.99
N VAL A 142 16.18 9.61 -9.90
CA VAL A 142 15.94 8.81 -8.69
C VAL A 142 15.79 9.78 -7.52
N SER A 143 14.72 9.61 -6.73
CA SER A 143 14.50 10.38 -5.50
C SER A 143 15.19 9.69 -4.32
N GLY A 144 15.84 10.47 -3.46
CA GLY A 144 16.50 9.96 -2.26
C GLY A 144 17.90 9.39 -2.52
N THR A 145 18.40 8.63 -1.55
CA THR A 145 19.70 7.96 -1.59
C THR A 145 19.50 6.49 -1.95
N ILE A 146 20.28 6.01 -2.89
CA ILE A 146 20.36 4.57 -3.19
C ILE A 146 21.36 3.98 -2.18
N GLY A 147 20.90 3.04 -1.35
CA GLY A 147 21.74 2.44 -0.32
C GLY A 147 21.48 0.98 -0.12
#